data_0d9603831f85b04fab0ecc68e4670df4
#
_entry.id   0d9603831f85b04fab0ecc68e4670df4
#
_cell.length_a   1.000
_cell.length_b   1.000
_cell.length_c   1.000
_cell.angle_alpha   90.00
_cell.angle_beta   90.00
_cell.angle_gamma   90.00
#
_symmetry.space_group_name_H-M   'P 1'
#
loop_
_entity.id
_entity.type
_entity.pdbx_description
1 polymer ?
#
loop_
_entity_poly.entity_id
_entity_poly.type
_entity_poly.pdbx_seq_one_letter_code
_entity_poly.pdbx_strand_id
1 'polypeptide(L)'
;MKMKQTKTISTKKTVLVALLAALTTAGSALRITLPINIAGTTSFHLGNILCALSGILLGPWLGGLAAGMGSAIYDMMNPLYISEAWITFLFKGAYAVAAGLIARTAGKEITYPRSILATAVGAAAYAALYLLKSFYYNGILLHGLTVEAAAITVVAKLPATIFNAVVAIVFAPILAKSISAALKKNHLSLD
;
A
#
# COMPACT_ATOMS: atom_id res chain seq x y z
N MET A 1 30.08 -22.55 -20.16
CA MET A 1 28.86 -22.35 -19.33
C MET A 1 29.04 -21.02 -18.61
N LYS A 2 28.41 -19.91 -19.09
CA LYS A 2 28.50 -18.58 -18.42
C LYS A 2 27.65 -18.64 -17.17
N MET A 3 28.26 -18.60 -16.01
CA MET A 3 27.54 -18.45 -14.74
C MET A 3 26.77 -17.10 -14.74
N LYS A 4 25.46 -17.21 -14.62
CA LYS A 4 24.56 -16.06 -14.48
C LYS A 4 24.90 -15.38 -13.15
N GLN A 5 25.56 -14.23 -13.18
CA GLN A 5 25.79 -13.45 -11.96
C GLN A 5 24.43 -13.11 -11.35
N THR A 6 24.14 -13.65 -10.19
CA THR A 6 22.99 -13.28 -9.38
C THR A 6 23.18 -11.82 -8.95
N LYS A 7 22.34 -10.91 -9.48
CA LYS A 7 22.32 -9.51 -9.02
C LYS A 7 21.94 -9.50 -7.53
N THR A 8 22.92 -9.38 -6.67
CA THR A 8 22.71 -9.17 -5.24
C THR A 8 22.03 -7.81 -5.01
N ILE A 9 21.02 -7.80 -4.15
CA ILE A 9 20.36 -6.55 -3.75
C ILE A 9 21.39 -5.72 -2.97
N SER A 10 21.60 -4.48 -3.40
CA SER A 10 22.53 -3.56 -2.74
C SER A 10 22.06 -3.28 -1.30
N THR A 11 23.00 -3.22 -0.34
CA THR A 11 22.74 -2.85 1.08
C THR A 11 21.89 -1.58 1.18
N LYS A 12 22.14 -0.60 0.32
CA LYS A 12 21.36 0.65 0.23
C LYS A 12 19.87 0.37 -0.06
N LYS A 13 19.56 -0.51 -1.02
CA LYS A 13 18.17 -0.87 -1.34
C LYS A 13 17.51 -1.62 -0.17
N THR A 14 18.24 -2.49 0.50
CA THR A 14 17.74 -3.19 1.70
C THR A 14 17.39 -2.21 2.81
N VAL A 15 18.26 -1.24 3.09
CA VAL A 15 18.01 -0.19 4.10
C VAL A 15 16.78 0.64 3.73
N LEU A 16 16.62 1.03 2.47
CA LEU A 16 15.46 1.79 2.01
C LEU A 16 14.16 0.99 2.12
N VAL A 17 14.19 -0.31 1.81
CA VAL A 17 13.03 -1.20 2.02
C VAL A 17 12.64 -1.23 3.49
N ALA A 18 13.61 -1.45 4.38
CA ALA A 18 13.37 -1.48 5.83
C ALA A 18 12.82 -0.14 6.36
N LEU A 19 13.40 0.98 5.92
CA LEU A 19 12.95 2.32 6.30
C LEU A 19 11.50 2.59 5.85
N LEU A 20 11.18 2.29 4.58
CA LEU A 20 9.82 2.48 4.07
C LEU A 20 8.81 1.51 4.69
N ALA A 21 9.23 0.29 5.04
CA ALA A 21 8.38 -0.62 5.81
C ALA A 21 8.09 -0.05 7.21
N ALA A 22 9.10 0.44 7.93
CA ALA A 22 8.92 1.06 9.24
C ALA A 22 8.02 2.31 9.16
N LEU A 23 8.21 3.17 8.17
CA LEU A 23 7.35 4.34 7.93
C LEU A 23 5.92 3.91 7.60
N THR A 24 5.73 2.84 6.82
CA THR A 24 4.39 2.30 6.51
C THR A 24 3.69 1.77 7.77
N THR A 25 4.43 1.11 8.67
CA THR A 25 3.92 0.69 9.98
C THR A 25 3.47 1.90 10.79
N ALA A 26 4.32 2.92 10.92
CA ALA A 26 3.99 4.14 11.65
C ALA A 26 2.79 4.90 11.04
N GLY A 27 2.76 5.04 9.72
CA GLY A 27 1.63 5.66 9.02
C GLY A 27 0.33 4.86 9.12
N SER A 28 0.41 3.54 9.26
CA SER A 28 -0.75 2.70 9.53
C SER A 28 -1.25 2.84 10.97
N ALA A 29 -0.34 3.14 11.91
CA ALA A 29 -0.69 3.42 13.31
C ALA A 29 -1.39 4.77 13.49
N LEU A 30 -1.10 5.75 12.63
CA LEU A 30 -1.81 7.03 12.59
C LEU A 30 -3.17 6.85 11.95
N ARG A 31 -4.15 6.39 12.75
CA ARG A 31 -5.49 6.06 12.28
C ARG A 31 -6.61 6.54 13.22
N ILE A 32 -7.77 6.76 12.61
CA ILE A 32 -9.04 6.98 13.30
C ILE A 32 -9.95 5.82 12.89
N THR A 33 -10.22 4.92 13.82
CA THR A 33 -11.12 3.79 13.58
C THR A 33 -12.56 4.26 13.66
N LEU A 34 -13.36 3.92 12.65
CA LEU A 34 -14.78 4.25 12.62
C LEU A 34 -15.56 3.21 13.44
N PRO A 35 -16.62 3.63 14.16
CA PRO A 35 -17.44 2.73 14.97
C PRO A 35 -18.40 1.86 14.13
N ILE A 36 -17.97 1.42 12.96
CA ILE A 36 -18.75 0.57 12.06
C ILE A 36 -18.15 -0.83 12.18
N ASN A 37 -18.79 -1.67 12.99
CA ASN A 37 -18.30 -3.01 13.34
C ASN A 37 -19.08 -4.15 12.64
N ILE A 38 -19.70 -3.88 11.49
CA ILE A 38 -20.40 -4.92 10.73
C ILE A 38 -19.36 -5.59 9.82
N ALA A 39 -19.10 -6.88 10.04
CA ALA A 39 -18.12 -7.68 9.28
C ALA A 39 -16.72 -7.01 9.21
N GLY A 40 -16.19 -6.61 10.37
CA GLY A 40 -14.87 -6.03 10.54
C GLY A 40 -14.85 -4.49 10.50
N THR A 41 -13.82 -3.93 11.10
CA THR A 41 -13.63 -2.48 11.26
C THR A 41 -13.08 -1.82 10.00
N THR A 42 -13.33 -0.52 9.85
CA THR A 42 -12.67 0.33 8.84
C THR A 42 -12.10 1.57 9.50
N SER A 43 -11.12 2.21 8.88
CA SER A 43 -10.42 3.35 9.47
C SER A 43 -9.93 4.33 8.41
N PHE A 44 -9.83 5.60 8.80
CA PHE A 44 -8.99 6.58 8.12
C PHE A 44 -7.55 6.39 8.61
N HIS A 45 -6.57 6.31 7.71
CA HIS A 45 -5.15 6.14 8.08
C HIS A 45 -4.20 6.60 6.99
N LEU A 46 -2.96 6.94 7.39
CA LEU A 46 -1.95 7.47 6.47
C LEU A 46 -1.13 6.38 5.75
N GLY A 47 -1.31 5.11 6.11
CA GLY A 47 -0.54 4.00 5.55
C GLY A 47 -0.61 3.89 4.02
N ASN A 48 -1.73 4.24 3.39
CA ASN A 48 -1.89 4.19 1.93
C ASN A 48 -0.95 5.15 1.18
N ILE A 49 -0.64 6.31 1.77
CA ILE A 49 0.34 7.26 1.23
C ILE A 49 1.70 6.57 1.09
N LEU A 50 2.11 5.88 2.15
CA LEU A 50 3.42 5.24 2.24
C LEU A 50 3.51 3.96 1.41
N CYS A 51 2.40 3.24 1.24
CA CYS A 51 2.32 2.12 0.30
C CYS A 51 2.56 2.59 -1.14
N ALA A 52 1.86 3.64 -1.59
CA ALA A 52 2.07 4.20 -2.92
C ALA A 52 3.50 4.74 -3.09
N LEU A 53 3.98 5.50 -2.11
CA LEU A 53 5.33 6.05 -2.07
C LEU A 53 6.39 4.96 -2.21
N SER A 54 6.24 3.85 -1.50
CA SER A 54 7.15 2.70 -1.58
C SER A 54 7.21 2.13 -2.99
N GLY A 55 6.06 1.94 -3.65
CA GLY A 55 5.98 1.49 -5.04
C GLY A 55 6.64 2.46 -6.01
N ILE A 56 6.38 3.76 -5.87
CA ILE A 56 6.94 4.80 -6.73
C ILE A 56 8.46 4.87 -6.60
N LEU A 57 8.98 4.91 -5.37
CA LEU A 57 10.40 5.10 -5.10
C LEU A 57 11.24 3.84 -5.36
N LEU A 58 10.82 2.70 -4.86
CA LEU A 58 11.57 1.44 -4.94
C LEU A 58 11.20 0.55 -6.12
N GLY A 59 10.16 0.94 -6.88
CA GLY A 59 9.60 0.10 -7.95
C GLY A 59 8.69 -1.01 -7.44
N PRO A 60 8.16 -1.84 -8.36
CA PRO A 60 7.06 -2.75 -8.01
C PRO A 60 7.44 -3.77 -6.94
N TRP A 61 8.54 -4.48 -7.09
CA TRP A 61 8.85 -5.62 -6.23
C TRP A 61 9.34 -5.21 -4.84
N LEU A 62 10.36 -4.34 -4.77
CA LEU A 62 10.90 -3.88 -3.49
C LEU A 62 9.90 -2.96 -2.77
N GLY A 63 9.19 -2.12 -3.53
CA GLY A 63 8.11 -1.29 -2.97
C GLY A 63 6.94 -2.12 -2.46
N GLY A 64 6.55 -3.17 -3.20
CA GLY A 64 5.54 -4.12 -2.76
C GLY A 64 5.92 -4.83 -1.47
N LEU A 65 7.18 -5.29 -1.38
CA LEU A 65 7.71 -5.90 -0.16
C LEU A 65 7.67 -4.93 1.02
N ALA A 66 8.16 -3.70 0.84
CA ALA A 66 8.18 -2.68 1.91
C ALA A 66 6.77 -2.33 2.41
N ALA A 67 5.84 -2.08 1.48
CA ALA A 67 4.46 -1.74 1.80
C ALA A 67 3.71 -2.90 2.47
N GLY A 68 3.86 -4.12 1.92
CA GLY A 68 3.25 -5.32 2.47
C GLY A 68 3.76 -5.62 3.88
N MET A 69 5.08 -5.67 4.06
CA MET A 69 5.71 -5.92 5.37
C MET A 69 5.29 -4.87 6.39
N GLY A 70 5.42 -3.58 6.06
CA GLY A 70 5.10 -2.51 7.01
C GLY A 70 3.64 -2.52 7.45
N SER A 71 2.71 -2.79 6.52
CA SER A 71 1.29 -2.89 6.86
C SER A 71 0.98 -4.15 7.68
N ALA A 72 1.57 -5.30 7.34
CA ALA A 72 1.38 -6.54 8.06
C ALA A 72 1.95 -6.47 9.49
N ILE A 73 3.13 -5.86 9.68
CA ILE A 73 3.72 -5.65 11.01
C ILE A 73 2.76 -4.84 11.89
N TYR A 74 2.17 -3.77 11.34
CA TYR A 74 1.17 -3.02 12.09
C TYR A 74 -0.02 -3.90 12.50
N ASP A 75 -0.56 -4.70 11.57
CA ASP A 75 -1.71 -5.57 11.86
C ASP A 75 -1.36 -6.65 12.89
N MET A 76 -0.14 -7.19 12.84
CA MET A 76 0.35 -8.14 13.85
C MET A 76 0.48 -7.53 15.25
N MET A 77 0.70 -6.22 15.35
CA MET A 77 0.76 -5.49 16.63
C MET A 77 -0.62 -5.09 17.16
N ASN A 78 -1.67 -5.26 16.35
CA ASN A 78 -3.03 -4.83 16.72
C ASN A 78 -3.98 -6.04 16.80
N PRO A 79 -4.55 -6.34 17.99
CA PRO A 79 -5.44 -7.48 18.18
C PRO A 79 -6.65 -7.52 17.24
N LEU A 80 -7.12 -6.35 16.77
CA LEU A 80 -8.27 -6.27 15.86
C LEU A 80 -7.95 -6.74 14.44
N TYR A 81 -6.67 -6.80 14.05
CA TYR A 81 -6.25 -7.05 12.67
C TYR A 81 -5.27 -8.22 12.53
N ILE A 82 -4.78 -8.78 13.64
CA ILE A 82 -3.73 -9.82 13.64
C ILE A 82 -4.09 -11.03 12.77
N SER A 83 -5.33 -11.47 12.79
CA SER A 83 -5.81 -12.62 12.00
C SER A 83 -5.78 -12.37 10.49
N GLU A 84 -5.78 -11.11 10.08
CA GLU A 84 -5.81 -10.67 8.69
C GLU A 84 -4.47 -10.10 8.19
N ALA A 85 -3.42 -10.10 9.02
CA ALA A 85 -2.11 -9.52 8.69
C ALA A 85 -1.51 -10.07 7.39
N TRP A 86 -1.67 -11.37 7.12
CA TRP A 86 -1.20 -12.01 5.90
C TRP A 86 -1.97 -11.51 4.64
N ILE A 87 -3.28 -11.26 4.75
CA ILE A 87 -4.08 -10.69 3.66
C ILE A 87 -3.63 -9.24 3.42
N THR A 88 -3.43 -8.48 4.50
CA THR A 88 -2.94 -7.11 4.42
C THR A 88 -1.56 -7.05 3.75
N PHE A 89 -0.66 -7.98 4.07
CA PHE A 89 0.62 -8.09 3.36
C PHE A 89 0.43 -8.18 1.85
N LEU A 90 -0.43 -9.10 1.39
CA LEU A 90 -0.68 -9.32 -0.03
C LEU A 90 -1.34 -8.11 -0.70
N PHE A 91 -2.36 -7.53 -0.09
CA PHE A 91 -3.14 -6.46 -0.69
C PHE A 91 -2.40 -5.12 -0.71
N LYS A 92 -1.69 -4.79 0.36
CA LYS A 92 -0.85 -3.58 0.40
C LYS A 92 0.40 -3.74 -0.45
N GLY A 93 0.94 -4.96 -0.52
CA GLY A 93 1.97 -5.32 -1.47
C GLY A 93 1.49 -5.11 -2.92
N ALA A 94 0.33 -5.66 -3.28
CA ALA A 94 -0.27 -5.48 -4.60
C ALA A 94 -0.55 -4.00 -4.94
N TYR A 95 -0.99 -3.20 -3.96
CA TYR A 95 -1.12 -1.75 -4.11
C TYR A 95 0.20 -1.12 -4.59
N ALA A 96 1.29 -1.36 -3.85
CA ALA A 96 2.59 -0.78 -4.17
C ALA A 96 3.18 -1.35 -5.46
N VAL A 97 2.94 -2.64 -5.77
CA VAL A 97 3.31 -3.25 -7.06
C VAL A 97 2.63 -2.54 -8.21
N ALA A 98 1.30 -2.36 -8.15
CA ALA A 98 0.54 -1.67 -9.19
C ALA A 98 1.02 -0.23 -9.38
N ALA A 99 1.20 0.52 -8.29
CA ALA A 99 1.76 1.86 -8.33
C ALA A 99 3.17 1.89 -8.93
N GLY A 100 4.04 0.97 -8.52
CA GLY A 100 5.41 0.88 -9.01
C GLY A 100 5.51 0.52 -10.49
N LEU A 101 4.64 -0.37 -10.98
CA LEU A 101 4.57 -0.71 -12.41
C LEU A 101 4.24 0.52 -13.26
N ILE A 102 3.24 1.30 -12.86
CA ILE A 102 2.85 2.52 -13.58
C ILE A 102 3.92 3.61 -13.46
N ALA A 103 4.47 3.83 -12.26
CA ALA A 103 5.47 4.87 -12.03
C ALA A 103 6.76 4.64 -12.85
N ARG A 104 7.18 3.38 -12.99
CA ARG A 104 8.44 3.01 -13.65
C ARG A 104 8.27 2.36 -15.03
N THR A 105 7.14 2.58 -15.70
CA THR A 105 6.91 2.06 -17.05
C THR A 105 8.00 2.52 -18.01
N ALA A 106 8.59 1.57 -18.74
CA ALA A 106 9.56 1.78 -19.81
C ALA A 106 10.85 2.54 -19.42
N GLY A 107 11.34 2.40 -18.19
CA GLY A 107 12.62 3.00 -17.76
C GLY A 107 12.64 4.54 -17.77
N LYS A 108 11.48 5.18 -17.90
CA LYS A 108 11.36 6.65 -17.94
C LYS A 108 11.46 7.22 -16.52
N GLU A 109 11.96 8.46 -16.43
CA GLU A 109 11.98 9.21 -15.17
C GLU A 109 10.59 9.31 -14.52
N ILE A 110 10.58 9.29 -13.19
CA ILE A 110 9.37 9.45 -12.37
C ILE A 110 8.93 10.92 -12.49
N THR A 111 7.84 11.16 -13.21
CA THR A 111 7.25 12.50 -13.33
C THR A 111 6.08 12.65 -12.36
N TYR A 112 5.78 13.89 -11.97
CA TYR A 112 4.68 14.16 -11.06
C TYR A 112 3.30 13.65 -11.56
N PRO A 113 2.88 13.90 -12.84
CA PRO A 113 1.62 13.36 -13.34
C PRO A 113 1.57 11.84 -13.37
N ARG A 114 2.71 11.19 -13.66
CA ARG A 114 2.80 9.72 -13.62
C ARG A 114 2.68 9.18 -12.21
N SER A 115 3.23 9.89 -11.21
CA SER A 115 3.08 9.50 -9.81
C SER A 115 1.62 9.60 -9.34
N ILE A 116 0.88 10.60 -9.82
CA ILE A 116 -0.57 10.70 -9.57
C ILE A 116 -1.30 9.49 -10.16
N LEU A 117 -1.07 9.19 -11.44
CA LEU A 117 -1.69 8.05 -12.12
C LEU A 117 -1.32 6.73 -11.45
N ALA A 118 -0.04 6.57 -11.09
CA ALA A 118 0.46 5.38 -10.39
C ALA A 118 -0.25 5.17 -9.05
N THR A 119 -0.39 6.24 -8.27
CA THR A 119 -1.09 6.17 -6.98
C THR A 119 -2.58 5.88 -7.17
N ALA A 120 -3.23 6.50 -8.15
CA ALA A 120 -4.65 6.28 -8.45
C ALA A 120 -4.93 4.82 -8.87
N VAL A 121 -4.11 4.26 -9.78
CA VAL A 121 -4.24 2.86 -10.22
C VAL A 121 -3.98 1.91 -9.04
N GLY A 122 -2.93 2.14 -8.26
CA GLY A 122 -2.65 1.35 -7.07
C GLY A 122 -3.78 1.41 -6.04
N ALA A 123 -4.31 2.61 -5.77
CA ALA A 123 -5.42 2.81 -4.84
C ALA A 123 -6.70 2.11 -5.32
N ALA A 124 -7.01 2.17 -6.62
CA ALA A 124 -8.15 1.48 -7.21
C ALA A 124 -8.01 -0.04 -7.08
N ALA A 125 -6.83 -0.59 -7.40
CA ALA A 125 -6.55 -2.02 -7.24
C ALA A 125 -6.71 -2.48 -5.78
N TYR A 126 -6.15 -1.72 -4.84
CA TYR A 126 -6.31 -2.01 -3.41
C TYR A 126 -7.75 -1.89 -2.94
N ALA A 127 -8.47 -0.84 -3.36
CA ALA A 127 -9.87 -0.65 -3.00
C ALA A 127 -10.73 -1.83 -3.49
N ALA A 128 -10.53 -2.29 -4.72
CA ALA A 128 -11.23 -3.46 -5.26
C ALA A 128 -10.96 -4.72 -4.42
N LEU A 129 -9.70 -5.03 -4.14
CA LEU A 129 -9.30 -6.17 -3.31
C LEU A 129 -9.89 -6.08 -1.90
N TYR A 130 -9.83 -4.91 -1.27
CA TYR A 130 -10.34 -4.68 0.08
C TYR A 130 -11.87 -4.82 0.15
N LEU A 131 -12.60 -4.28 -0.81
CA LEU A 131 -14.06 -4.38 -0.84
C LEU A 131 -14.52 -5.80 -1.18
N LEU A 132 -13.87 -6.47 -2.13
CA LEU A 132 -14.12 -7.89 -2.42
C LEU A 132 -13.86 -8.78 -1.20
N LYS A 133 -12.74 -8.57 -0.50
CA LYS A 133 -12.46 -9.26 0.77
C LYS A 133 -13.56 -8.98 1.80
N SER A 134 -13.97 -7.72 1.94
CA SER A 134 -15.01 -7.34 2.90
C SER A 134 -16.34 -8.01 2.60
N PHE A 135 -16.67 -8.17 1.32
CA PHE A 135 -17.89 -8.85 0.89
C PHE A 135 -17.82 -10.36 1.12
N TYR A 136 -16.86 -11.01 0.46
CA TYR A 136 -16.80 -12.47 0.44
C TYR A 136 -16.19 -13.06 1.70
N TYR A 137 -14.98 -12.63 2.06
CA TYR A 137 -14.24 -13.25 3.17
C TYR A 137 -14.82 -12.84 4.53
N ASN A 138 -14.92 -11.53 4.79
CA ASN A 138 -15.45 -11.07 6.07
C ASN A 138 -16.97 -11.24 6.15
N GLY A 139 -17.73 -10.78 5.15
CA GLY A 139 -19.19 -10.81 5.17
C GLY A 139 -19.75 -12.22 5.14
N ILE A 140 -19.53 -12.92 4.04
CA ILE A 140 -20.18 -14.23 3.80
C ILE A 140 -19.47 -15.34 4.56
N LEU A 141 -18.13 -15.47 4.42
CA LEU A 141 -17.40 -16.63 4.95
C LEU A 141 -17.22 -16.58 6.46
N LEU A 142 -16.76 -15.47 7.02
CA LEU A 142 -16.47 -15.38 8.46
C LEU A 142 -17.70 -15.08 9.32
N HIS A 143 -18.60 -14.22 8.85
CA HIS A 143 -19.77 -13.79 9.65
C HIS A 143 -21.08 -14.42 9.20
N GLY A 144 -21.09 -15.25 8.15
CA GLY A 144 -22.30 -15.93 7.66
C GLY A 144 -23.41 -15.00 7.22
N LEU A 145 -23.07 -13.78 6.76
CA LEU A 145 -24.07 -12.80 6.34
C LEU A 145 -24.74 -13.21 5.04
N THR A 146 -26.01 -12.79 4.86
CA THR A 146 -26.65 -12.85 3.55
C THR A 146 -25.95 -11.94 2.55
N VAL A 147 -26.19 -12.14 1.26
CA VAL A 147 -25.61 -11.32 0.18
C VAL A 147 -25.97 -9.84 0.35
N GLU A 148 -27.23 -9.56 0.73
CA GLU A 148 -27.72 -8.20 0.97
C GLU A 148 -27.01 -7.55 2.17
N ALA A 149 -26.88 -8.27 3.28
CA ALA A 149 -26.18 -7.78 4.47
C ALA A 149 -24.70 -7.56 4.20
N ALA A 150 -24.04 -8.47 3.46
CA ALA A 150 -22.66 -8.30 3.03
C ALA A 150 -22.48 -7.07 2.11
N ALA A 151 -23.42 -6.81 1.20
CA ALA A 151 -23.40 -5.60 0.36
C ALA A 151 -23.51 -4.32 1.18
N ILE A 152 -24.36 -4.29 2.21
CA ILE A 152 -24.49 -3.15 3.12
C ILE A 152 -23.15 -2.87 3.82
N THR A 153 -22.41 -3.91 4.25
CA THR A 153 -21.10 -3.71 4.88
C THR A 153 -20.08 -3.09 3.93
N VAL A 154 -20.12 -3.46 2.65
CA VAL A 154 -19.25 -2.85 1.61
C VAL A 154 -19.58 -1.37 1.45
N VAL A 155 -20.86 -1.03 1.33
CA VAL A 155 -21.31 0.38 1.21
C VAL A 155 -20.85 1.19 2.42
N ALA A 156 -20.98 0.67 3.63
CA ALA A 156 -20.54 1.32 4.86
C ALA A 156 -19.02 1.60 4.90
N LYS A 157 -18.21 0.79 4.21
CA LYS A 157 -16.74 0.95 4.14
C LYS A 157 -16.27 1.90 3.01
N LEU A 158 -17.14 2.21 2.04
CA LEU A 158 -16.78 3.08 0.91
C LEU A 158 -16.23 4.45 1.32
N PRO A 159 -16.85 5.22 2.27
CA PRO A 159 -16.36 6.54 2.62
C PRO A 159 -14.90 6.53 3.09
N ALA A 160 -14.54 5.60 3.97
CA ALA A 160 -13.15 5.47 4.44
C ALA A 160 -12.20 5.01 3.32
N THR A 161 -12.65 4.12 2.46
CA THR A 161 -11.86 3.63 1.32
C THR A 161 -11.56 4.76 0.34
N ILE A 162 -12.56 5.56 -0.02
CA ILE A 162 -12.43 6.71 -0.91
C ILE A 162 -11.53 7.78 -0.27
N PHE A 163 -11.77 8.13 0.99
CA PHE A 163 -10.96 9.10 1.71
C PHE A 163 -9.47 8.70 1.70
N ASN A 164 -9.17 7.48 2.10
CA ASN A 164 -7.79 6.97 2.12
C ASN A 164 -7.14 6.97 0.72
N ALA A 165 -7.92 6.69 -0.34
CA ALA A 165 -7.44 6.76 -1.71
C ALA A 165 -7.15 8.21 -2.14
N VAL A 166 -8.07 9.14 -1.88
CA VAL A 166 -7.90 10.56 -2.23
C VAL A 166 -6.69 11.16 -1.51
N VAL A 167 -6.57 10.92 -0.20
CA VAL A 167 -5.42 11.39 0.59
C VAL A 167 -4.11 10.82 0.04
N ALA A 168 -4.07 9.55 -0.34
CA ALA A 168 -2.87 8.97 -0.95
C ALA A 168 -2.55 9.60 -2.31
N ILE A 169 -3.55 9.80 -3.18
CA ILE A 169 -3.38 10.42 -4.51
C ILE A 169 -2.83 11.85 -4.42
N VAL A 170 -3.22 12.59 -3.38
CA VAL A 170 -2.71 13.96 -3.16
C VAL A 170 -1.29 13.93 -2.60
N PHE A 171 -1.05 13.19 -1.52
CA PHE A 171 0.19 13.32 -0.76
C PHE A 171 1.35 12.44 -1.26
N ALA A 172 1.09 11.22 -1.75
CA ALA A 172 2.18 10.34 -2.19
C ALA A 172 3.00 10.91 -3.36
N PRO A 173 2.40 11.52 -4.42
CA PRO A 173 3.17 12.16 -5.49
C PRO A 173 3.99 13.35 -5.04
N ILE A 174 3.49 14.15 -4.10
CA ILE A 174 4.21 15.30 -3.52
C ILE A 174 5.45 14.80 -2.79
N LEU A 175 5.29 13.81 -1.91
CA LEU A 175 6.40 13.20 -1.17
C LEU A 175 7.40 12.53 -2.12
N ALA A 176 6.93 11.80 -3.13
CA ALA A 176 7.79 11.15 -4.11
C ALA A 176 8.66 12.16 -4.87
N LYS A 177 8.07 13.29 -5.29
CA LYS A 177 8.80 14.38 -5.95
C LYS A 177 9.86 14.98 -5.02
N SER A 178 9.48 15.31 -3.78
CA SER A 178 10.37 15.94 -2.80
C SER A 178 11.55 15.04 -2.42
N ILE A 179 11.27 13.77 -2.14
CA ILE A 179 12.29 12.78 -1.79
C ILE A 179 13.21 12.50 -2.99
N SER A 180 12.66 12.34 -4.19
CA SER A 180 13.48 12.13 -5.39
C SER A 180 14.40 13.31 -5.67
N ALA A 181 13.93 14.56 -5.47
CA ALA A 181 14.73 15.75 -5.62
C ALA A 181 15.87 15.82 -4.57
N ALA A 182 15.56 15.49 -3.31
CA ALA A 182 16.56 15.44 -2.23
C ALA A 182 17.63 14.37 -2.49
N LEU A 183 17.25 13.20 -2.97
CA LEU A 183 18.18 12.12 -3.31
C LEU A 183 19.09 12.51 -4.48
N LYS A 184 18.54 13.11 -5.54
CA LYS A 184 19.34 13.64 -6.68
C LYS A 184 20.35 14.68 -6.23
N LYS A 185 19.95 15.63 -5.36
CA LYS A 185 20.83 16.68 -4.83
C LYS A 185 22.01 16.10 -4.04
N ASN A 186 21.82 14.99 -3.36
CA ASN A 186 22.86 14.33 -2.57
C ASN A 186 23.59 13.20 -3.34
N HIS A 187 23.50 13.16 -4.66
CA HIS A 187 24.12 12.14 -5.51
C HIS A 187 23.75 10.68 -5.13
N LEU A 188 22.55 10.50 -4.56
CA LEU A 188 22.01 9.22 -4.17
C LEU A 188 20.99 8.76 -5.24
N SER A 189 21.37 7.79 -6.10
CA SER A 189 20.43 7.16 -7.00
C SER A 189 19.64 6.04 -6.31
N LEU A 190 18.40 5.81 -6.73
CA LEU A 190 17.56 4.68 -6.32
C LEU A 190 17.65 3.49 -7.29
N ASP A 191 18.44 3.65 -8.37
CA ASP A 191 18.63 2.66 -9.44
C ASP A 191 19.69 1.62 -9.09
#